data_0b8b44741e5a113c063fe0dda76a37e3
#
_entry.id   0b8b44741e5a113c063fe0dda76a37e3
#
_cell.length_a   1.000
_cell.length_b   1.000
_cell.length_c   1.000
_cell.angle_alpha   90.00
_cell.angle_beta   90.00
_cell.angle_gamma   90.00
#
_symmetry.space_group_name_H-M   'P 1'
#
loop_
_entity.id
_entity.type
_entity.pdbx_description
1 polymer ?
#
loop_
_entity_poly.entity_id
_entity_poly.type
_entity_poly.pdbx_seq_one_letter_code
_entity_poly.pdbx_strand_id
1 'polypeptide(L)'
;YTYPALTARALKAQHVVVARSGIGIYRNYNGPKTGNADCLPRIYDRTLFGVEDVKWDFAQYQPDVVCVNLGTNDVSTDPYDKTMLENAYRDFYYTLRSKYPEAKIVFLSGCALVGNRLEHIQYAMDGVVRQARLKGDTNVYRFDMSHQTGDLGYGAKWHPSKWQQEKMAGELIAYLRGLMKWF
;
A
#
# COMPACT_ATOMS: atom_id res chain seq x y z
N TYR A 1 -11.25 -2.10 -13.73
CA TYR A 1 -10.01 -2.38 -14.46
C TYR A 1 -8.76 -1.91 -13.70
N THR A 2 -8.81 -1.84 -12.35
CA THR A 2 -7.64 -1.53 -11.53
C THR A 2 -6.82 -2.79 -11.25
N TYR A 3 -5.50 -2.63 -11.05
CA TYR A 3 -4.61 -3.77 -10.83
C TYR A 3 -5.05 -4.68 -9.64
N PRO A 4 -5.57 -4.17 -8.49
CA PRO A 4 -6.02 -5.05 -7.42
C PRO A 4 -7.19 -5.95 -7.83
N ALA A 5 -8.17 -5.40 -8.55
CA ALA A 5 -9.33 -6.15 -9.02
C ALA A 5 -8.95 -7.17 -10.11
N LEU A 6 -8.01 -6.82 -11.00
CA LEU A 6 -7.48 -7.74 -12.01
C LEU A 6 -6.72 -8.89 -11.35
N THR A 7 -5.88 -8.58 -10.36
CA THR A 7 -5.12 -9.56 -9.59
C THR A 7 -6.05 -10.55 -8.87
N ALA A 8 -7.04 -10.03 -8.13
CA ALA A 8 -7.97 -10.87 -7.39
C ALA A 8 -8.75 -11.83 -8.32
N ARG A 9 -9.26 -11.33 -9.45
CA ARG A 9 -9.95 -12.18 -10.43
C ARG A 9 -9.07 -13.29 -11.01
N ALA A 10 -7.82 -12.97 -11.36
CA ALA A 10 -6.89 -13.94 -11.92
C ALA A 10 -6.47 -15.01 -10.90
N LEU A 11 -6.42 -14.66 -9.62
CA LEU A 11 -6.13 -15.57 -8.52
C LEU A 11 -7.36 -16.26 -7.97
N LYS A 12 -8.57 -15.96 -8.49
CA LYS A 12 -9.86 -16.44 -7.97
C LYS A 12 -10.01 -16.14 -6.47
N ALA A 13 -9.45 -15.02 -6.02
CA ALA A 13 -9.45 -14.60 -4.63
C ALA A 13 -10.59 -13.61 -4.35
N GLN A 14 -11.19 -13.71 -3.18
CA GLN A 14 -12.00 -12.64 -2.62
C GLN A 14 -11.09 -11.43 -2.32
N HIS A 15 -11.57 -10.22 -2.52
CA HIS A 15 -10.79 -9.03 -2.16
C HIS A 15 -11.64 -7.90 -1.58
N VAL A 16 -11.03 -7.17 -0.68
CA VAL A 16 -11.55 -5.91 -0.13
C VAL A 16 -10.56 -4.81 -0.46
N VAL A 17 -11.05 -3.67 -0.91
CA VAL A 17 -10.21 -2.50 -1.24
C VAL A 17 -10.58 -1.35 -0.33
N VAL A 18 -9.58 -0.84 0.41
CA VAL A 18 -9.69 0.36 1.24
C VAL A 18 -8.82 1.44 0.61
N ALA A 19 -9.44 2.38 -0.09
CA ALA A 19 -8.73 3.40 -0.85
C ALA A 19 -9.53 4.70 -0.95
N ARG A 20 -8.81 5.83 -0.95
CA ARG A 20 -9.32 7.17 -1.23
C ARG A 20 -8.30 7.93 -2.07
N SER A 21 -8.77 8.69 -3.05
CA SER A 21 -7.90 9.52 -3.88
C SER A 21 -7.15 10.55 -3.02
N GLY A 22 -5.85 10.69 -3.28
CA GLY A 22 -5.00 11.64 -2.59
C GLY A 22 -4.58 11.26 -1.16
N ILE A 23 -5.06 10.13 -0.62
CA ILE A 23 -4.73 9.72 0.75
C ILE A 23 -3.29 9.23 0.86
N GLY A 24 -2.63 9.57 1.95
CA GLY A 24 -1.28 9.13 2.28
C GLY A 24 -1.21 8.25 3.53
N ILE A 25 0.00 7.85 3.89
CA ILE A 25 0.26 7.08 5.10
C ILE A 25 0.46 7.99 6.33
N TYR A 26 1.09 9.17 6.15
CA TYR A 26 1.18 10.19 7.18
C TYR A 26 0.72 11.56 6.70
N ARG A 27 0.79 11.81 5.37
CA ARG A 27 0.48 13.05 4.72
C ARG A 27 -0.30 12.80 3.43
N ASN A 28 -1.45 13.43 3.27
CA ASN A 28 -2.22 13.40 2.02
C ASN A 28 -1.51 14.22 0.93
N TYR A 29 -1.89 14.01 -0.33
CA TYR A 29 -1.36 14.81 -1.45
C TYR A 29 -1.48 16.31 -1.16
N ASN A 30 -0.39 17.06 -1.31
CA ASN A 30 -0.30 18.48 -1.00
C ASN A 30 -0.56 18.86 0.49
N GLY A 31 -0.56 17.89 1.38
CA GLY A 31 -0.74 18.14 2.81
C GLY A 31 0.48 18.80 3.46
N PRO A 32 0.36 19.27 4.70
CA PRO A 32 1.46 19.89 5.44
C PRO A 32 2.57 18.89 5.73
N LYS A 33 3.81 19.36 5.85
CA LYS A 33 4.97 18.53 6.19
C LYS A 33 4.78 17.76 7.51
N THR A 34 3.98 18.32 8.42
CA THR A 34 3.67 17.71 9.73
C THR A 34 2.60 16.61 9.67
N GLY A 35 2.09 16.29 8.48
CA GLY A 35 1.09 15.24 8.28
C GLY A 35 -0.36 15.72 8.39
N ASN A 36 -1.27 14.81 8.11
CA ASN A 36 -2.73 15.05 8.16
C ASN A 36 -3.39 14.13 9.19
N ALA A 37 -4.43 14.62 9.83
CA ALA A 37 -5.19 13.84 10.81
C ALA A 37 -6.06 12.73 10.17
N ASP A 38 -6.36 12.84 8.87
CA ASP A 38 -7.22 11.93 8.12
C ASP A 38 -6.45 11.07 7.11
N CYS A 39 -5.17 10.78 7.37
CA CYS A 39 -4.40 9.78 6.61
C CYS A 39 -4.96 8.37 6.80
N LEU A 40 -4.70 7.48 5.86
CA LEU A 40 -5.31 6.15 5.85
C LEU A 40 -5.16 5.39 7.18
N PRO A 41 -3.99 5.31 7.83
CA PRO A 41 -3.87 4.58 9.10
C PRO A 41 -4.78 5.10 10.21
N ARG A 42 -5.11 6.40 10.20
CA ARG A 42 -5.94 7.03 11.24
C ARG A 42 -7.45 6.83 11.05
N ILE A 43 -7.85 6.48 9.85
CA ILE A 43 -9.26 6.23 9.49
C ILE A 43 -9.49 4.79 9.02
N TYR A 44 -8.49 3.94 9.16
CA TYR A 44 -8.52 2.57 8.66
C TYR A 44 -9.58 1.70 9.34
N ASP A 45 -9.90 2.01 10.57
CA ASP A 45 -10.94 1.33 11.35
C ASP A 45 -12.37 1.84 11.10
N ARG A 46 -12.55 2.79 10.17
CA ARG A 46 -13.89 3.33 9.86
C ARG A 46 -14.53 2.50 8.76
N THR A 47 -15.78 2.13 8.96
CA THR A 47 -16.59 1.49 7.90
C THR A 47 -16.86 2.47 6.75
N LEU A 48 -17.10 3.73 7.08
CA LEU A 48 -17.24 4.84 6.14
C LEU A 48 -16.22 5.93 6.48
N PHE A 49 -15.41 6.35 5.53
CA PHE A 49 -14.32 7.31 5.78
C PHE A 49 -14.76 8.63 6.43
N GLY A 50 -15.95 9.11 6.10
CA GLY A 50 -16.51 10.35 6.65
C GLY A 50 -17.24 10.21 7.99
N VAL A 51 -17.37 9.00 8.54
CA VAL A 51 -18.13 8.73 9.75
C VAL A 51 -17.22 8.13 10.81
N GLU A 52 -17.01 8.85 11.92
CA GLU A 52 -16.06 8.45 12.97
C GLU A 52 -16.56 7.31 13.84
N ASP A 53 -17.85 7.31 14.14
CA ASP A 53 -18.46 6.44 15.15
C ASP A 53 -18.80 5.04 14.65
N VAL A 54 -18.75 4.82 13.32
CA VAL A 54 -19.06 3.51 12.73
C VAL A 54 -17.74 2.79 12.43
N LYS A 55 -17.33 1.95 13.36
CA LYS A 55 -16.08 1.20 13.26
C LYS A 55 -16.26 -0.13 12.56
N TRP A 56 -15.24 -0.53 11.80
CA TRP A 56 -15.15 -1.84 11.19
C TRP A 56 -14.73 -2.89 12.23
N ASP A 57 -15.52 -3.95 12.30
CA ASP A 57 -15.12 -5.12 13.08
C ASP A 57 -14.20 -6.03 12.25
N PHE A 58 -12.92 -5.98 12.54
CA PHE A 58 -11.89 -6.75 11.82
C PHE A 58 -12.04 -8.27 11.97
N ALA A 59 -12.76 -8.76 12.97
CA ALA A 59 -13.02 -10.19 13.13
C ALA A 59 -13.93 -10.77 12.02
N GLN A 60 -14.73 -9.93 11.36
CA GLN A 60 -15.62 -10.37 10.29
C GLN A 60 -14.89 -10.80 9.02
N TYR A 61 -13.65 -10.35 8.82
CA TYR A 61 -12.87 -10.68 7.64
C TYR A 61 -11.38 -10.75 7.95
N GLN A 62 -10.81 -11.94 7.87
CA GLN A 62 -9.39 -12.19 8.08
C GLN A 62 -8.74 -12.58 6.74
N PRO A 63 -7.98 -11.67 6.10
CA PRO A 63 -7.34 -11.95 4.82
C PRO A 63 -6.10 -12.84 4.98
N ASP A 64 -5.82 -13.66 3.96
CA ASP A 64 -4.54 -14.39 3.87
C ASP A 64 -3.37 -13.45 3.56
N VAL A 65 -3.64 -12.37 2.82
CA VAL A 65 -2.63 -11.37 2.45
C VAL A 65 -3.20 -9.94 2.46
N VAL A 66 -2.44 -9.03 3.04
CA VAL A 66 -2.71 -7.59 3.03
C VAL A 66 -1.66 -6.90 2.17
N CYS A 67 -2.08 -6.27 1.07
CA CYS A 67 -1.21 -5.50 0.20
C CYS A 67 -1.38 -4.00 0.49
N VAL A 68 -0.30 -3.31 0.84
CA VAL A 68 -0.30 -1.89 1.19
C VAL A 68 0.42 -1.09 0.11
N ASN A 69 -0.31 -0.33 -0.68
CA ASN A 69 0.24 0.60 -1.67
C ASN A 69 -0.07 2.05 -1.25
N LEU A 70 0.74 2.60 -0.38
CA LEU A 70 0.68 3.96 0.14
C LEU A 70 2.04 4.65 -0.03
N GLY A 71 2.12 5.94 0.30
CA GLY A 71 3.36 6.70 0.29
C GLY A 71 3.53 7.60 -0.93
N THR A 72 2.98 7.25 -2.09
CA THR A 72 3.07 8.09 -3.30
C THR A 72 2.60 9.52 -3.04
N ASN A 73 1.47 9.69 -2.38
CA ASN A 73 0.93 11.02 -2.07
C ASN A 73 1.77 11.76 -1.04
N ASP A 74 2.39 11.04 -0.12
CA ASP A 74 3.23 11.59 0.94
C ASP A 74 4.47 12.30 0.40
N VAL A 75 5.07 11.76 -0.65
CA VAL A 75 6.32 12.28 -1.25
C VAL A 75 6.13 13.00 -2.57
N SER A 76 4.91 13.09 -3.11
CA SER A 76 4.64 13.68 -4.44
C SER A 76 4.98 15.16 -4.51
N THR A 77 4.93 15.87 -3.39
CA THR A 77 5.21 17.31 -3.31
C THR A 77 6.17 17.61 -2.15
N ASP A 78 7.03 18.59 -2.33
CA ASP A 78 7.96 19.06 -1.31
C ASP A 78 7.36 20.24 -0.50
N PRO A 79 7.80 20.43 0.74
CA PRO A 79 8.66 19.55 1.53
C PRO A 79 7.86 18.41 2.20
N TYR A 80 8.49 17.25 2.36
CA TYR A 80 7.96 16.15 3.19
C TYR A 80 9.01 15.73 4.23
N ASP A 81 8.59 14.94 5.22
CA ASP A 81 9.44 14.48 6.32
C ASP A 81 9.68 12.98 6.23
N LYS A 82 10.94 12.59 6.00
CA LYS A 82 11.33 11.17 5.86
C LYS A 82 11.14 10.38 7.15
N THR A 83 11.47 10.98 8.28
CA THR A 83 11.32 10.32 9.58
C THR A 83 9.84 10.06 9.90
N MET A 84 8.97 11.01 9.60
CA MET A 84 7.53 10.81 9.75
C MET A 84 7.01 9.73 8.81
N LEU A 85 7.51 9.66 7.58
CA LEU A 85 7.17 8.61 6.62
C LEU A 85 7.58 7.23 7.15
N GLU A 86 8.82 7.07 7.61
CA GLU A 86 9.34 5.82 8.19
C GLU A 86 8.53 5.38 9.41
N ASN A 87 8.27 6.32 10.33
CA ASN A 87 7.46 6.06 11.52
C ASN A 87 6.03 5.63 11.15
N ALA A 88 5.41 6.28 10.17
CA ALA A 88 4.05 5.96 9.74
C ALA A 88 3.95 4.56 9.13
N TYR A 89 4.93 4.13 8.32
CA TYR A 89 4.98 2.76 7.81
C TYR A 89 5.13 1.74 8.94
N ARG A 90 6.02 2.00 9.89
CA ARG A 90 6.21 1.14 11.06
C ARG A 90 4.94 1.03 11.90
N ASP A 91 4.31 2.14 12.22
CA ASP A 91 3.14 2.19 13.10
C ASP A 91 1.92 1.55 12.41
N PHE A 92 1.79 1.74 11.09
CA PHE A 92 0.74 1.08 10.33
C PHE A 92 0.96 -0.44 10.22
N TYR A 93 2.22 -0.88 10.09
CA TYR A 93 2.54 -2.31 10.19
C TYR A 93 2.04 -2.91 11.50
N TYR A 94 2.33 -2.29 12.65
CA TYR A 94 1.84 -2.78 13.93
C TYR A 94 0.33 -2.80 14.01
N THR A 95 -0.33 -1.79 13.48
CA THR A 95 -1.80 -1.76 13.38
C THR A 95 -2.31 -2.94 12.58
N LEU A 96 -1.78 -3.17 11.38
CA LEU A 96 -2.19 -4.28 10.52
C LEU A 96 -1.93 -5.65 11.19
N ARG A 97 -0.75 -5.84 11.77
CA ARG A 97 -0.39 -7.09 12.45
C ARG A 97 -1.29 -7.38 13.65
N SER A 98 -1.70 -6.35 14.39
CA SER A 98 -2.63 -6.51 15.51
C SER A 98 -4.04 -6.90 15.06
N LYS A 99 -4.46 -6.50 13.85
CA LYS A 99 -5.78 -6.83 13.28
C LYS A 99 -5.77 -8.14 12.50
N TYR A 100 -4.66 -8.49 11.90
CA TYR A 100 -4.49 -9.64 11.02
C TYR A 100 -3.24 -10.44 11.43
N PRO A 101 -3.30 -11.19 12.56
CA PRO A 101 -2.13 -11.84 13.14
C PRO A 101 -1.46 -12.85 12.19
N GLU A 102 -2.24 -13.54 11.36
CA GLU A 102 -1.74 -14.59 10.49
C GLU A 102 -1.45 -14.13 9.04
N ALA A 103 -1.95 -12.95 8.65
CA ALA A 103 -1.83 -12.49 7.28
C ALA A 103 -0.38 -12.24 6.86
N LYS A 104 -0.06 -12.51 5.61
CA LYS A 104 1.15 -11.96 4.99
C LYS A 104 0.93 -10.49 4.66
N ILE A 105 1.81 -9.63 5.14
CA ILE A 105 1.75 -8.18 4.87
C ILE A 105 2.79 -7.86 3.78
N VAL A 106 2.32 -7.31 2.66
CA VAL A 106 3.17 -6.95 1.53
C VAL A 106 3.07 -5.45 1.28
N PHE A 107 4.16 -4.74 1.52
CA PHE A 107 4.27 -3.34 1.13
C PHE A 107 4.62 -3.25 -0.35
N LEU A 108 3.84 -2.47 -1.10
CA LEU A 108 3.99 -2.31 -2.54
C LEU A 108 4.52 -0.91 -2.85
N SER A 109 5.63 -0.80 -3.60
CA SER A 109 5.93 0.45 -4.29
C SER A 109 5.15 0.49 -5.60
N GLY A 110 4.35 1.56 -5.76
CA GLY A 110 3.54 1.76 -6.96
C GLY A 110 4.37 2.23 -8.17
N CYS A 111 3.73 2.27 -9.34
CA CYS A 111 4.40 2.59 -10.59
C CYS A 111 4.68 4.10 -10.82
N ALA A 112 4.18 4.99 -9.96
CA ALA A 112 4.18 6.42 -10.23
C ALA A 112 5.44 7.18 -9.79
N LEU A 113 6.31 6.56 -8.98
CA LEU A 113 7.49 7.20 -8.43
C LEU A 113 8.78 6.68 -9.05
N VAL A 114 9.77 7.58 -9.14
CA VAL A 114 11.14 7.29 -9.59
C VAL A 114 12.15 8.07 -8.76
N GLY A 115 13.44 7.68 -8.85
CA GLY A 115 14.55 8.37 -8.20
C GLY A 115 14.40 8.47 -6.68
N ASN A 116 14.91 9.53 -6.10
CA ASN A 116 14.99 9.71 -4.65
C ASN A 116 13.67 9.50 -3.90
N ARG A 117 12.53 9.87 -4.51
CA ARG A 117 11.21 9.70 -3.88
C ARG A 117 10.83 8.23 -3.76
N LEU A 118 11.11 7.44 -4.78
CA LEU A 118 10.93 5.99 -4.75
C LEU A 118 11.87 5.37 -3.71
N GLU A 119 13.15 5.75 -3.72
CA GLU A 119 14.16 5.25 -2.77
C GLU A 119 13.77 5.53 -1.31
N HIS A 120 13.21 6.71 -1.01
CA HIS A 120 12.76 7.01 0.36
C HIS A 120 11.61 6.11 0.82
N ILE A 121 10.66 5.81 -0.09
CA ILE A 121 9.56 4.87 0.23
C ILE A 121 10.11 3.46 0.42
N GLN A 122 10.97 3.01 -0.49
CA GLN A 122 11.59 1.69 -0.41
C GLN A 122 12.42 1.53 0.87
N TYR A 123 13.17 2.56 1.25
CA TYR A 123 13.93 2.57 2.52
C TYR A 123 13.02 2.42 3.74
N ALA A 124 11.91 3.16 3.77
CA ALA A 124 10.92 3.06 4.86
C ALA A 124 10.32 1.66 4.94
N MET A 125 9.91 1.07 3.81
CA MET A 125 9.37 -0.29 3.74
C MET A 125 10.41 -1.34 4.18
N ASP A 126 11.66 -1.23 3.72
CA ASP A 126 12.75 -2.13 4.12
C ASP A 126 13.06 -2.04 5.61
N GLY A 127 12.96 -0.85 6.17
CA GLY A 127 13.06 -0.62 7.62
C GLY A 127 12.03 -1.44 8.39
N VAL A 128 10.78 -1.43 7.93
CA VAL A 128 9.69 -2.23 8.53
C VAL A 128 9.95 -3.73 8.39
N VAL A 129 10.28 -4.20 7.17
CA VAL A 129 10.52 -5.63 6.92
C VAL A 129 11.67 -6.15 7.78
N ARG A 130 12.78 -5.41 7.84
CA ARG A 130 13.93 -5.75 8.68
C ARG A 130 13.56 -5.80 10.16
N GLN A 131 12.85 -4.78 10.66
CA GLN A 131 12.45 -4.71 12.06
C GLN A 131 11.47 -5.82 12.46
N ALA A 132 10.52 -6.15 11.59
CA ALA A 132 9.58 -7.25 11.78
C ALA A 132 10.31 -8.59 11.92
N ARG A 133 11.25 -8.87 11.01
CA ARG A 133 12.06 -10.10 11.02
C ARG A 133 12.92 -10.22 12.27
N LEU A 134 13.53 -9.13 12.73
CA LEU A 134 14.29 -9.11 13.99
C LEU A 134 13.42 -9.46 15.22
N LYS A 135 12.11 -9.23 15.14
CA LYS A 135 11.13 -9.59 16.17
C LYS A 135 10.46 -10.95 15.93
N GLY A 136 10.94 -11.72 14.95
CA GLY A 136 10.43 -13.05 14.64
C GLY A 136 9.24 -13.10 13.67
N ASP A 137 8.74 -11.95 13.19
CA ASP A 137 7.70 -11.92 12.17
C ASP A 137 8.31 -12.06 10.76
N THR A 138 8.21 -13.25 10.21
CA THR A 138 8.70 -13.58 8.85
C THR A 138 7.64 -13.34 7.76
N ASN A 139 6.42 -12.96 8.11
CA ASN A 139 5.30 -12.76 7.20
C ASN A 139 5.15 -11.30 6.75
N VAL A 140 6.27 -10.57 6.61
CA VAL A 140 6.30 -9.18 6.13
C VAL A 140 7.27 -9.07 4.96
N TYR A 141 6.82 -8.42 3.88
CA TYR A 141 7.51 -8.40 2.60
C TYR A 141 7.42 -7.02 1.95
N ARG A 142 8.35 -6.74 1.03
CA ARG A 142 8.25 -5.66 0.05
C ARG A 142 8.18 -6.24 -1.35
N PHE A 143 7.39 -5.65 -2.20
CA PHE A 143 7.33 -5.92 -3.63
C PHE A 143 7.26 -4.61 -4.42
N ASP A 144 8.16 -4.46 -5.38
CA ASP A 144 8.23 -3.28 -6.23
C ASP A 144 7.59 -3.56 -7.59
N MET A 145 6.55 -2.82 -7.93
CA MET A 145 5.97 -2.84 -9.28
C MET A 145 6.80 -1.96 -10.21
N SER A 146 6.92 -2.35 -11.48
CA SER A 146 7.64 -1.57 -12.48
C SER A 146 7.04 -0.17 -12.60
N HIS A 147 7.91 0.86 -12.64
CA HIS A 147 7.45 2.22 -12.85
C HIS A 147 6.91 2.42 -14.27
N GLN A 148 6.00 3.38 -14.42
CA GLN A 148 5.45 3.75 -15.72
C GLN A 148 6.42 4.67 -16.49
N THR A 149 6.68 4.33 -17.74
CA THR A 149 7.60 5.06 -18.62
C THR A 149 6.88 5.89 -19.67
N GLY A 150 5.56 5.71 -19.80
CA GLY A 150 4.74 6.34 -20.82
C GLY A 150 4.53 5.51 -22.09
N ASP A 151 5.27 4.41 -22.25
CA ASP A 151 5.13 3.47 -23.37
C ASP A 151 3.75 2.80 -23.46
N LEU A 152 3.11 2.62 -22.28
CA LEU A 152 1.73 2.14 -22.19
C LEU A 152 0.69 3.28 -22.07
N GLY A 153 1.10 4.52 -22.31
CA GLY A 153 0.30 5.71 -22.13
C GLY A 153 0.01 6.04 -20.67
N TYR A 154 -0.63 7.18 -20.46
CA TYR A 154 -1.07 7.65 -19.14
C TYR A 154 -2.59 7.73 -19.09
N GLY A 155 -3.15 7.50 -17.92
CA GLY A 155 -4.52 7.83 -17.60
C GLY A 155 -4.68 9.32 -17.23
N ALA A 156 -5.84 9.68 -16.70
CA ALA A 156 -6.10 11.05 -16.27
C ALA A 156 -5.09 11.50 -15.21
N LYS A 157 -4.58 12.75 -15.35
CA LYS A 157 -3.64 13.35 -14.38
C LYS A 157 -2.42 12.47 -14.08
N TRP A 158 -1.84 11.86 -15.13
CA TRP A 158 -0.64 11.03 -15.05
C TRP A 158 -0.81 9.73 -14.24
N HIS A 159 -2.04 9.35 -13.90
CA HIS A 159 -2.29 8.06 -13.29
C HIS A 159 -2.03 6.91 -14.28
N PRO A 160 -1.83 5.68 -13.80
CA PRO A 160 -1.60 4.54 -14.68
C PRO A 160 -2.74 4.34 -15.67
N SER A 161 -2.41 4.16 -16.95
CA SER A 161 -3.36 3.79 -17.99
C SER A 161 -3.96 2.40 -17.72
N LYS A 162 -4.99 2.02 -18.48
CA LYS A 162 -5.52 0.65 -18.45
C LYS A 162 -4.42 -0.40 -18.67
N TRP A 163 -3.56 -0.17 -19.63
CA TRP A 163 -2.46 -1.09 -19.98
C TRP A 163 -1.41 -1.18 -18.86
N GLN A 164 -1.10 -0.05 -18.22
CA GLN A 164 -0.22 -0.04 -17.06
C GLN A 164 -0.85 -0.77 -15.86
N GLN A 165 -2.16 -0.65 -15.67
CA GLN A 165 -2.87 -1.42 -14.63
C GLN A 165 -2.80 -2.93 -14.90
N GLU A 166 -2.92 -3.35 -16.16
CA GLU A 166 -2.78 -4.76 -16.55
C GLU A 166 -1.35 -5.27 -16.33
N LYS A 167 -0.33 -4.47 -16.65
CA LYS A 167 1.08 -4.81 -16.37
C LYS A 167 1.31 -4.99 -14.87
N MET A 168 0.90 -4.01 -14.05
CA MET A 168 0.99 -4.11 -12.58
C MET A 168 0.28 -5.34 -12.03
N ALA A 169 -0.89 -5.65 -12.57
CA ALA A 169 -1.62 -6.86 -12.17
C ALA A 169 -0.85 -8.13 -12.52
N GLY A 170 -0.26 -8.24 -13.71
CA GLY A 170 0.56 -9.37 -14.12
C GLY A 170 1.75 -9.62 -13.19
N GLU A 171 2.45 -8.54 -12.84
CA GLU A 171 3.59 -8.58 -11.90
C GLU A 171 3.15 -9.05 -10.50
N LEU A 172 2.07 -8.47 -9.98
CA LEU A 172 1.55 -8.83 -8.65
C LEU A 172 0.97 -10.25 -8.60
N ILE A 173 0.31 -10.72 -9.67
CA ILE A 173 -0.18 -12.09 -9.79
C ILE A 173 0.97 -13.09 -9.69
N ALA A 174 2.04 -12.87 -10.46
CA ALA A 174 3.21 -13.75 -10.44
C ALA A 174 3.85 -13.80 -9.04
N TYR A 175 4.01 -12.64 -8.43
CA TYR A 175 4.57 -12.53 -7.08
C TYR A 175 3.69 -13.24 -6.03
N LEU A 176 2.37 -12.97 -5.99
CA LEU A 176 1.48 -13.55 -5.00
C LEU A 176 1.29 -15.07 -5.18
N ARG A 177 1.27 -15.58 -6.41
CA ARG A 177 1.27 -17.04 -6.65
C ARG A 177 2.45 -17.70 -5.98
N GLY A 178 3.66 -17.17 -6.17
CA GLY A 178 4.87 -17.69 -5.53
C GLY A 178 4.83 -17.57 -4.01
N LEU A 179 4.46 -16.40 -3.50
CA LEU A 179 4.42 -16.12 -2.06
C LEU A 179 3.40 -16.96 -1.31
N MET A 180 2.21 -17.12 -1.88
CA MET A 180 1.07 -17.81 -1.25
C MET A 180 0.99 -19.28 -1.64
N LYS A 181 1.81 -19.74 -2.60
CA LYS A 181 1.73 -21.08 -3.20
C LYS A 181 0.34 -21.37 -3.80
N TRP A 182 -0.31 -20.34 -4.34
CA TRP A 182 -1.58 -20.47 -5.05
C TRP A 182 -1.32 -20.88 -6.51
N PHE A 183 -2.02 -21.90 -6.95
CA PHE A 183 -1.88 -22.52 -8.30
C PHE A 183 -3.04 -22.17 -9.23
#